data_7b963b65bd1d5310ea0c8ec476255716
#
_entry.id   7b963b65bd1d5310ea0c8ec476255716
#
_cell.length_a   1.000
_cell.length_b   1.000
_cell.length_c   1.000
_cell.angle_alpha   90.00
_cell.angle_beta   90.00
_cell.angle_gamma   90.00
#
_symmetry.space_group_name_H-M   'P 1'
#
loop_
_entity.id
_entity.type
_entity.pdbx_description
1 polymer ?
#
loop_
_entity_poly.entity_id
_entity_poly.type
_entity_poly.pdbx_seq_one_letter_code
_entity_poly.pdbx_strand_id
1 'polypeptide(L)'
;MPAVFGAPNDLAHHADAAVSAAVLIHRLVAERFGGALRIGIGINTGVVIAGTIGGGGKLEFTLIGDTVNVAARVEQLTKTTGDPILLTQQSVDALVPRPPGLTDRGSHALKGKSAAVQVFGLDPGTDRSPSFLGFDQI
;
A
#
# COMPACT_ATOMS: atom_id res chain seq x y z
N MET A 1 -9.95 2.74 3.66
CA MET A 1 -9.28 3.63 4.61
C MET A 1 -7.85 3.84 4.17
N PRO A 2 -7.43 5.03 3.81
CA PRO A 2 -6.06 5.29 3.40
C PRO A 2 -5.13 5.51 4.58
N ALA A 3 -3.89 5.11 4.41
CA ALA A 3 -2.79 5.44 5.29
C ALA A 3 -1.66 6.04 4.46
N VAL A 4 -0.84 6.87 5.05
CA VAL A 4 0.18 7.63 4.34
C VAL A 4 1.53 7.50 5.02
N PHE A 5 2.56 7.33 4.20
CA PHE A 5 3.94 7.27 4.64
C PHE A 5 4.73 8.34 3.87
N GLY A 6 5.44 9.19 4.59
CA GLY A 6 6.23 10.25 4.00
C GLY A 6 5.56 11.61 3.93
N ALA A 7 4.39 11.76 4.55
CA ALA A 7 3.71 13.04 4.67
C ALA A 7 2.97 13.11 6.00
N PRO A 8 2.88 14.27 6.63
CA PRO A 8 3.42 15.58 6.24
C PRO A 8 4.94 15.69 6.39
N ASN A 9 5.57 14.79 7.11
CA ASN A 9 7.02 14.79 7.29
C ASN A 9 7.65 13.82 6.32
N ASP A 10 8.79 14.17 5.75
CA ASP A 10 9.53 13.28 4.88
C ASP A 10 9.95 12.02 5.62
N LEU A 11 9.85 10.89 4.93
CA LEU A 11 10.27 9.60 5.46
C LEU A 11 11.08 8.89 4.37
N ALA A 12 12.36 8.70 4.65
CA ALA A 12 13.20 7.88 3.78
C ALA A 12 12.64 6.45 3.76
N HIS A 13 12.72 5.79 2.63
CA HIS A 13 12.20 4.44 2.47
C HIS A 13 10.70 4.32 2.81
N HIS A 14 9.92 5.35 2.44
CA HIS A 14 8.49 5.35 2.72
C HIS A 14 7.75 4.16 2.09
N ALA A 15 8.19 3.71 0.90
CA ALA A 15 7.56 2.55 0.26
C ALA A 15 7.82 1.27 1.05
N ASP A 16 9.03 1.10 1.58
CA ASP A 16 9.37 -0.05 2.43
C ASP A 16 8.54 -0.04 3.71
N ALA A 17 8.35 1.13 4.31
CA ALA A 17 7.52 1.28 5.50
C ALA A 17 6.07 0.90 5.20
N ALA A 18 5.54 1.31 4.06
CA ALA A 18 4.17 0.97 3.66
C ALA A 18 4.01 -0.54 3.47
N VAL A 19 4.97 -1.19 2.82
CA VAL A 19 4.93 -2.64 2.62
C VAL A 19 5.01 -3.37 3.96
N SER A 20 5.92 -2.96 4.85
CA SER A 20 6.04 -3.56 6.17
C SER A 20 4.75 -3.43 6.98
N ALA A 21 4.12 -2.27 6.93
CA ALA A 21 2.83 -2.05 7.60
C ALA A 21 1.75 -2.95 7.02
N ALA A 22 1.70 -3.09 5.69
CA ALA A 22 0.70 -3.93 5.03
C ALA A 22 0.85 -5.40 5.43
N VAL A 23 2.07 -5.90 5.46
CA VAL A 23 2.33 -7.28 5.86
C VAL A 23 1.93 -7.49 7.32
N LEU A 24 2.28 -6.54 8.19
CA LEU A 24 1.92 -6.61 9.61
C LEU A 24 0.40 -6.62 9.80
N ILE A 25 -0.30 -5.72 9.12
CA ILE A 25 -1.76 -5.64 9.21
C ILE A 25 -2.38 -6.96 8.76
N HIS A 26 -1.91 -7.52 7.66
CA HIS A 26 -2.42 -8.80 7.16
C HIS A 26 -2.21 -9.90 8.18
N ARG A 27 -1.03 -9.97 8.80
CA ARG A 27 -0.73 -10.98 9.83
C ARG A 27 -1.62 -10.82 11.05
N LEU A 28 -1.82 -9.59 11.52
CA LEU A 28 -2.65 -9.35 12.69
C LEU A 28 -4.11 -9.72 12.44
N VAL A 29 -4.61 -9.44 11.24
CA VAL A 29 -5.98 -9.83 10.85
C VAL A 29 -6.09 -11.34 10.79
N ALA A 30 -5.11 -12.02 10.20
CA ALA A 30 -5.11 -13.48 10.12
C ALA A 30 -5.07 -14.14 11.49
N GLU A 31 -4.27 -13.61 12.41
CA GLU A 31 -4.17 -14.13 13.77
C GLU A 31 -5.47 -13.93 14.56
N ARG A 32 -6.10 -12.77 14.37
CA ARG A 32 -7.25 -12.39 15.17
C ARG A 32 -8.57 -12.99 14.66
N PHE A 33 -8.70 -13.11 13.36
CA PHE A 33 -9.96 -13.52 12.73
C PHE A 33 -9.85 -14.82 11.95
N GLY A 34 -8.65 -15.35 11.77
CA GLY A 34 -8.44 -16.54 10.97
C GLY A 34 -8.88 -16.31 9.53
N GLY A 35 -9.68 -17.23 9.01
CA GLY A 35 -10.24 -17.09 7.68
C GLY A 35 -11.59 -16.36 7.63
N ALA A 36 -12.09 -15.89 8.77
CA ALA A 36 -13.42 -15.27 8.85
C ALA A 36 -13.43 -13.85 8.27
N LEU A 37 -12.28 -13.18 8.23
CA LEU A 37 -12.18 -11.83 7.69
C LEU A 37 -11.04 -11.79 6.68
N ARG A 38 -11.35 -11.25 5.49
CA ARG A 38 -10.38 -11.04 4.43
C ARG A 38 -10.25 -9.55 4.18
N ILE A 39 -9.03 -9.08 4.02
CA ILE A 39 -8.77 -7.69 3.66
C ILE A 39 -7.94 -7.65 2.39
N GLY A 40 -8.07 -6.54 1.66
CA GLY A 40 -7.23 -6.23 0.53
C GLY A 40 -6.51 -4.93 0.80
N ILE A 41 -5.24 -4.85 0.46
CA ILE A 41 -4.41 -3.67 0.66
C ILE A 41 -3.82 -3.28 -0.68
N GLY A 42 -4.03 -2.04 -1.09
CA GLY A 42 -3.42 -1.47 -2.29
C GLY A 42 -2.39 -0.43 -1.90
N ILE A 43 -1.23 -0.49 -2.54
CA ILE A 43 -0.12 0.43 -2.26
C ILE A 43 0.26 1.14 -3.55
N ASN A 44 0.29 2.46 -3.50
CA ASN A 44 0.77 3.29 -4.59
C ASN A 44 1.69 4.37 -4.05
N THR A 45 2.68 4.73 -4.85
CA THR A 45 3.68 5.75 -4.52
C THR A 45 3.61 6.84 -5.57
N GLY A 46 3.66 8.08 -5.13
CA GLY A 46 3.61 9.23 -6.02
C GLY A 46 3.49 10.52 -5.24
N VAL A 47 3.23 11.59 -5.98
CA VAL A 47 3.07 12.92 -5.38
C VAL A 47 1.65 13.09 -4.88
N VAL A 48 1.51 13.61 -3.68
CA VAL A 48 0.24 14.02 -3.09
C VAL A 48 0.36 15.44 -2.56
N ILE A 49 -0.77 16.12 -2.53
CA ILE A 49 -0.87 17.42 -1.84
C ILE A 49 -1.40 17.13 -0.45
N ALA A 50 -0.60 17.43 0.54
CA ALA A 50 -0.96 17.21 1.93
C ALA A 50 -1.12 18.56 2.61
N GLY A 51 -2.19 18.73 3.34
CA GLY A 51 -2.43 19.99 4.02
C GLY A 51 -3.56 19.86 5.02
N THR A 52 -3.86 20.97 5.65
CA THR A 52 -4.97 21.05 6.59
C THR A 52 -6.06 21.91 6.01
N ILE A 53 -7.29 21.46 6.15
CA ILE A 53 -8.49 22.21 5.80
C ILE A 53 -9.25 22.40 7.09
N GLY A 54 -9.59 23.65 7.41
CA GLY A 54 -10.26 23.92 8.65
C GLY A 54 -11.17 25.11 8.61
N GLY A 55 -12.13 25.09 9.49
CA GLY A 55 -13.08 26.16 9.71
C GLY A 55 -13.90 25.84 10.95
N GLY A 56 -14.47 26.86 11.58
CA GLY A 56 -15.28 26.63 12.76
C GLY A 56 -14.55 25.95 13.91
N GLY A 57 -13.25 26.15 14.01
CA GLY A 57 -12.44 25.54 15.07
C GLY A 57 -11.96 24.14 14.82
N LYS A 58 -12.24 23.58 13.65
CA LYS A 58 -11.76 22.23 13.27
C LYS A 58 -10.69 22.34 12.20
N LEU A 59 -9.65 21.51 12.36
CA LEU A 59 -8.62 21.32 11.36
C LEU A 59 -8.58 19.85 10.99
N GLU A 60 -8.61 19.55 9.69
CA GLU A 60 -8.50 18.20 9.18
C GLU A 60 -7.29 18.10 8.28
N PHE A 61 -6.49 17.07 8.49
CA PHE A 61 -5.40 16.73 7.58
C PHE A 61 -6.00 16.06 6.35
N THR A 62 -5.74 16.62 5.18
CA THR A 62 -6.33 16.15 3.93
C THR A 62 -5.25 15.81 2.94
N LEU A 63 -5.44 14.71 2.22
CA LEU A 63 -4.59 14.30 1.12
C LEU A 63 -5.38 14.45 -0.17
N ILE A 64 -4.80 15.15 -1.14
CA ILE A 64 -5.41 15.36 -2.44
C ILE A 64 -4.39 14.92 -3.49
N GLY A 65 -4.86 14.17 -4.46
CA GLY A 65 -4.03 13.79 -5.60
C GLY A 65 -4.45 12.47 -6.21
N ASP A 66 -4.04 12.27 -7.43
CA ASP A 66 -4.32 11.06 -8.19
C ASP A 66 -3.69 9.82 -7.53
N THR A 67 -2.56 10.00 -6.86
CA THR A 67 -1.85 8.92 -6.16
C THR A 67 -2.76 8.19 -5.17
N VAL A 68 -3.56 8.94 -4.42
CA VAL A 68 -4.50 8.37 -3.43
C VAL A 68 -5.61 7.60 -4.14
N ASN A 69 -6.15 8.16 -5.22
CA ASN A 69 -7.21 7.52 -5.98
C ASN A 69 -6.73 6.22 -6.62
N VAL A 70 -5.51 6.20 -7.15
CA VAL A 70 -4.92 4.99 -7.72
C VAL A 70 -4.77 3.92 -6.63
N ALA A 71 -4.29 4.27 -5.45
CA ALA A 71 -4.17 3.32 -4.35
C ALA A 71 -5.52 2.68 -4.00
N ALA A 72 -6.58 3.47 -3.97
CA ALA A 72 -7.92 2.96 -3.70
C ALA A 72 -8.41 2.00 -4.79
N ARG A 73 -8.13 2.31 -6.06
CA ARG A 73 -8.50 1.43 -7.18
C ARG A 73 -7.69 0.13 -7.16
N VAL A 74 -6.41 0.21 -6.81
CA VAL A 74 -5.55 -0.97 -6.68
C VAL A 74 -6.05 -1.86 -5.54
N GLU A 75 -6.49 -1.28 -4.43
CA GLU A 75 -7.09 -2.05 -3.34
C GLU A 75 -8.31 -2.82 -3.83
N GLN A 76 -9.19 -2.19 -4.59
CA GLN A 76 -10.37 -2.87 -5.14
C GLN A 76 -9.98 -3.99 -6.09
N LEU A 77 -8.88 -3.85 -6.80
CA LEU A 77 -8.40 -4.86 -7.74
C LEU A 77 -7.96 -6.15 -7.02
N THR A 78 -7.65 -6.10 -5.73
CA THR A 78 -7.29 -7.29 -4.96
C THR A 78 -8.38 -8.35 -5.00
N LYS A 79 -9.63 -7.94 -5.12
CA LYS A 79 -10.77 -8.88 -5.23
C LYS A 79 -10.73 -9.64 -6.54
N THR A 80 -10.22 -9.04 -7.59
CA THR A 80 -10.13 -9.66 -8.91
C THR A 80 -8.92 -10.59 -9.01
N THR A 81 -7.76 -10.16 -8.53
CA THR A 81 -6.52 -10.94 -8.62
C THR A 81 -6.43 -12.00 -7.55
N GLY A 82 -7.12 -11.83 -6.43
CA GLY A 82 -7.05 -12.74 -5.29
C GLY A 82 -5.87 -12.49 -4.39
N ASP A 83 -5.05 -11.49 -4.67
CA ASP A 83 -3.91 -11.16 -3.83
C ASP A 83 -4.35 -10.32 -2.64
N PRO A 84 -3.84 -10.58 -1.44
CA PRO A 84 -4.15 -9.73 -0.29
C PRO A 84 -3.47 -8.38 -0.34
N ILE A 85 -2.34 -8.28 -1.02
CA ILE A 85 -1.57 -7.04 -1.16
C ILE A 85 -1.19 -6.85 -2.61
N LEU A 86 -1.53 -5.70 -3.17
CA LEU A 86 -1.13 -5.30 -4.52
C LEU A 86 -0.37 -3.98 -4.46
N LEU A 87 0.72 -3.91 -5.22
CA LEU A 87 1.54 -2.71 -5.36
C LEU A 87 1.57 -2.27 -6.82
N THR A 88 1.62 -0.96 -7.03
CA THR A 88 1.88 -0.45 -8.38
C THR A 88 3.37 -0.56 -8.72
N GLN A 89 3.69 -0.47 -10.02
CA GLN A 89 5.08 -0.44 -10.47
C GLN A 89 5.88 0.67 -9.78
N GLN A 90 5.26 1.85 -9.60
CA GLN A 90 5.90 2.97 -8.93
C GLN A 90 6.32 2.62 -7.50
N SER A 91 5.46 1.89 -6.78
CA SER A 91 5.81 1.44 -5.43
C SER A 91 6.92 0.42 -5.43
N VAL A 92 6.89 -0.53 -6.37
CA VAL A 92 7.96 -1.54 -6.49
C VAL A 92 9.29 -0.88 -6.79
N ASP A 93 9.29 0.11 -7.67
CA ASP A 93 10.51 0.83 -8.04
C ASP A 93 11.11 1.60 -6.86
N ALA A 94 10.29 1.99 -5.90
CA ALA A 94 10.73 2.72 -4.72
C ALA A 94 11.23 1.82 -3.59
N LEU A 95 11.10 0.51 -3.73
CA LEU A 95 11.55 -0.44 -2.71
C LEU A 95 13.06 -0.70 -2.83
N VAL A 96 13.74 -0.71 -1.68
CA VAL A 96 15.19 -0.96 -1.64
C VAL A 96 15.49 -1.86 -0.43
N PRO A 97 15.87 -3.10 -0.63
CA PRO A 97 15.91 -3.83 -1.89
C PRO A 97 14.51 -4.30 -2.32
N ARG A 98 14.39 -4.72 -3.57
CA ARG A 98 13.15 -5.32 -4.06
C ARG A 98 12.88 -6.62 -3.29
N PRO A 99 11.71 -6.77 -2.66
CA PRO A 99 11.44 -7.95 -1.84
C PRO A 99 11.21 -9.20 -2.69
N PRO A 100 11.51 -10.38 -2.14
CA PRO A 100 11.08 -11.61 -2.76
C PRO A 100 9.57 -11.78 -2.64
N GLY A 101 9.00 -12.64 -3.45
CA GLY A 101 7.57 -12.95 -3.36
C GLY A 101 6.67 -12.00 -4.13
N LEU A 102 7.23 -11.10 -4.93
CA LEU A 102 6.44 -10.27 -5.83
C LEU A 102 6.08 -11.07 -7.08
N THR A 103 4.82 -11.03 -7.46
CA THR A 103 4.30 -11.67 -8.66
C THR A 103 3.72 -10.63 -9.58
N ASP A 104 4.18 -10.60 -10.83
CA ASP A 104 3.64 -9.70 -11.83
C ASP A 104 2.17 -10.08 -12.13
N ARG A 105 1.26 -9.14 -11.94
CA ARG A 105 -0.16 -9.36 -12.22
C ARG A 105 -0.63 -8.61 -13.45
N GLY A 106 0.30 -8.06 -14.22
CA GLY A 106 0.00 -7.39 -15.49
C GLY A 106 -0.48 -5.97 -15.33
N SER A 107 -0.89 -5.40 -16.45
CA SER A 107 -1.41 -4.04 -16.50
C SER A 107 -2.92 -4.06 -16.48
N HIS A 108 -3.51 -3.17 -15.72
CA HIS A 108 -4.96 -3.09 -15.56
C HIS A 108 -5.44 -1.66 -15.82
N ALA A 109 -6.53 -1.56 -16.57
CA ALA A 109 -7.20 -0.28 -16.74
C ALA A 109 -7.90 0.10 -15.45
N LEU A 110 -7.60 1.28 -14.94
CA LEU A 110 -8.21 1.78 -13.72
C LEU A 110 -9.09 2.97 -14.06
N LYS A 111 -10.23 3.06 -13.38
CA LYS A 111 -11.18 4.15 -13.58
C LYS A 111 -10.49 5.50 -13.32
N GLY A 112 -10.61 6.41 -14.26
CA GLY A 112 -10.01 7.74 -14.14
C GLY A 112 -8.59 7.86 -14.62
N LYS A 113 -7.96 6.74 -15.06
CA LYS A 113 -6.61 6.76 -15.62
C LYS A 113 -6.66 6.55 -17.13
N SER A 114 -5.90 7.35 -17.85
CA SER A 114 -5.79 7.21 -19.30
C SER A 114 -4.89 6.06 -19.72
N ALA A 115 -3.96 5.67 -18.90
CA ALA A 115 -3.03 4.57 -19.16
C ALA A 115 -3.26 3.44 -18.18
N ALA A 116 -3.00 2.21 -18.63
CA ALA A 116 -3.06 1.05 -17.76
C ALA A 116 -1.96 1.13 -16.69
N VAL A 117 -2.24 0.56 -15.53
CA VAL A 117 -1.31 0.56 -14.39
C VAL A 117 -0.81 -0.87 -14.19
N GLN A 118 0.51 -1.03 -14.17
CA GLN A 118 1.16 -2.30 -13.88
C GLN A 118 1.11 -2.55 -12.37
N VAL A 119 0.67 -3.75 -11.98
CA VAL A 119 0.56 -4.11 -10.57
C VAL A 119 1.25 -5.42 -10.28
N PHE A 120 1.67 -5.58 -9.02
CA PHE A 120 2.37 -6.75 -8.51
C PHE A 120 1.69 -7.21 -7.24
N GLY A 121 1.49 -8.51 -7.13
CA GLY A 121 0.99 -9.13 -5.90
C GLY A 121 2.13 -9.45 -4.96
N LEU A 122 1.91 -9.24 -3.68
CA LEU A 122 2.85 -9.62 -2.64
C LEU A 122 2.19 -10.65 -1.74
N ASP A 123 2.85 -11.79 -1.55
CA ASP A 123 2.37 -12.85 -0.67
C ASP A 123 2.92 -12.60 0.75
N PRO A 124 2.08 -12.16 1.69
CA PRO A 124 2.53 -11.93 3.07
C PRO A 124 2.74 -13.21 3.85
N GLY A 125 2.25 -14.33 3.35
CA GLY A 125 2.45 -15.64 3.97
C GLY A 125 3.75 -16.31 3.60
N THR A 126 4.50 -15.77 2.64
CA THR A 126 5.80 -16.30 2.26
C THR A 126 6.77 -16.10 3.42
N ASP A 127 7.65 -17.06 3.61
CA ASP A 127 8.68 -16.95 4.63
C ASP A 127 9.54 -15.71 4.38
N ARG A 128 9.50 -14.79 5.31
CA ARG A 128 10.27 -13.54 5.24
C ARG A 128 11.10 -13.42 6.49
N SER A 129 12.35 -13.05 6.28
CA SER A 129 13.19 -12.71 7.43
C SER A 129 12.61 -11.46 8.10
N PRO A 130 12.65 -11.39 9.43
CA PRO A 130 12.23 -10.19 10.12
C PRO A 130 12.94 -8.94 9.66
N SER A 131 14.20 -9.05 9.23
CA SER A 131 14.97 -7.91 8.71
C SER A 131 14.33 -7.27 7.49
N PHE A 132 13.68 -8.06 6.61
CA PHE A 132 12.94 -7.48 5.50
C PHE A 132 11.76 -6.64 6.00
N LEU A 133 11.08 -7.11 7.02
CA LEU A 133 9.91 -6.42 7.57
C LEU A 133 10.27 -5.24 8.46
N GLY A 134 11.49 -5.20 8.95
CA GLY A 134 11.92 -4.16 9.87
C GLY A 134 11.38 -4.29 11.29
N PHE A 135 10.88 -5.47 11.64
CA PHE A 135 10.26 -5.70 12.94
C PHE A 135 11.15 -6.46 13.92
N ASP A 136 12.28 -6.95 13.46
CA ASP A 136 13.22 -7.66 14.31
C ASP A 136 13.88 -6.74 15.36
N GLN A 137 13.71 -5.44 15.20
CA GLN A 137 14.23 -4.44 16.10
C GLN A 137 13.22 -4.02 17.19
N ILE A 138 12.02 -4.52 17.10
CA ILE A 138 10.94 -4.11 18.01
C ILE A 138 10.87 -5.00 19.27
#